data_90e3ed5fdc81f99e819cf1b1b991c0a8
#
_entry.id   90e3ed5fdc81f99e819cf1b1b991c0a8
#
_cell.length_a   1.000
_cell.length_b   1.000
_cell.length_c   1.000
_cell.angle_alpha   90.00
_cell.angle_beta   90.00
_cell.angle_gamma   90.00
#
_symmetry.space_group_name_H-M   'P 1'
#
loop_
_entity.id
_entity.type
_entity.pdbx_description
1 polymer ?
#
loop_
_entity_poly.entity_id
_entity_poly.type
_entity_poly.pdbx_seq_one_letter_code
_entity_poly.pdbx_strand_id
1 'polypeptide(L)'
;MIEIKKDKKIALIYGSDTGTTEGIAKELEKLLSAYFDIEILDMYKVKIEDFDRYSYFVLGLSTWYDGELQNDWYSFFDQFCEINFTNKVIAIFGLGDQYGYSEYFVDGVGILATQVEKSGGKIIGKWPTDGYEFDESKALINEKLFYGLAIDEDNQGELTTERIETWVDQLKDEFSSII
;
A
#
# COMPACT_ATOMS: atom_id res chain seq x y z
N MET A 1 21.66 -18.71 -7.29
CA MET A 1 20.23 -19.07 -7.10
C MET A 1 19.80 -18.48 -5.77
N ILE A 2 18.95 -17.48 -5.77
CA ILE A 2 18.37 -16.95 -4.52
C ILE A 2 17.36 -18.00 -4.08
N GLU A 3 17.63 -18.66 -2.98
CA GLU A 3 16.72 -19.61 -2.36
C GLU A 3 15.48 -18.82 -1.90
N ILE A 4 14.36 -19.03 -2.57
CA ILE A 4 13.09 -18.41 -2.18
C ILE A 4 12.72 -19.00 -0.82
N LYS A 5 12.86 -18.22 0.24
CA LYS A 5 12.35 -18.62 1.57
C LYS A 5 10.83 -18.58 1.53
N LYS A 6 10.22 -19.70 1.11
CA LYS A 6 8.76 -19.86 1.03
C LYS A 6 8.03 -19.86 2.39
N ASP A 7 8.75 -19.72 3.49
CA ASP A 7 8.18 -19.91 4.83
C ASP A 7 7.48 -18.67 5.40
N LYS A 8 7.48 -17.55 4.66
CA LYS A 8 6.88 -16.30 5.15
C LYS A 8 5.97 -15.70 4.10
N LYS A 9 4.70 -15.91 4.32
CA LYS A 9 3.63 -15.44 3.46
C LYS A 9 3.39 -13.93 3.65
N ILE A 10 3.23 -13.20 2.55
CA ILE A 10 2.85 -11.79 2.54
C ILE A 10 1.36 -11.71 2.22
N ALA A 11 0.58 -11.03 3.05
CA ALA A 11 -0.81 -10.70 2.75
C ALA A 11 -0.86 -9.42 1.92
N LEU A 12 -1.39 -9.49 0.70
CA LEU A 12 -1.71 -8.33 -0.11
C LEU A 12 -3.20 -8.05 0.05
N ILE A 13 -3.54 -6.99 0.81
CA ILE A 13 -4.92 -6.63 1.13
C ILE A 13 -5.29 -5.35 0.39
N TYR A 14 -6.32 -5.40 -0.43
CA TYR A 14 -6.78 -4.24 -1.20
C TYR A 14 -8.27 -3.96 -0.97
N GLY A 15 -8.65 -2.69 -1.01
CA GLY A 15 -10.03 -2.25 -1.13
C GLY A 15 -10.24 -1.52 -2.45
N SER A 16 -11.31 -1.85 -3.19
CA SER A 16 -11.58 -1.29 -4.50
C SER A 16 -13.08 -1.11 -4.73
N ASP A 17 -13.49 0.08 -5.16
CA ASP A 17 -14.89 0.37 -5.49
C ASP A 17 -15.16 0.19 -6.99
N THR A 18 -14.21 0.58 -7.86
CA THR A 18 -14.38 0.60 -9.32
C THR A 18 -13.57 -0.48 -10.05
N GLY A 19 -12.74 -1.24 -9.32
CA GLY A 19 -11.88 -2.28 -9.88
C GLY A 19 -10.47 -1.83 -10.28
N THR A 20 -10.16 -0.54 -10.23
CA THR A 20 -8.81 -0.03 -10.61
C THR A 20 -7.76 -0.47 -9.60
N THR A 21 -8.01 -0.28 -8.30
CA THR A 21 -7.09 -0.74 -7.24
C THR A 21 -6.94 -2.25 -7.26
N GLU A 22 -8.02 -3.00 -7.50
CA GLU A 22 -7.97 -4.46 -7.67
C GLU A 22 -7.04 -4.87 -8.82
N GLY A 23 -7.11 -4.19 -9.96
CA GLY A 23 -6.25 -4.48 -11.12
C GLY A 23 -4.78 -4.29 -10.78
N ILE A 24 -4.43 -3.23 -10.06
CA ILE A 24 -3.07 -2.96 -9.59
C ILE A 24 -2.63 -4.00 -8.56
N ALA A 25 -3.50 -4.35 -7.62
CA ALA A 25 -3.22 -5.39 -6.63
C ALA A 25 -2.90 -6.75 -7.29
N LYS A 26 -3.64 -7.13 -8.32
CA LYS A 26 -3.39 -8.37 -9.09
C LYS A 26 -2.07 -8.32 -9.86
N GLU A 27 -1.68 -7.17 -10.40
CA GLU A 27 -0.39 -7.00 -11.05
C GLU A 27 0.76 -7.11 -10.05
N LEU A 28 0.64 -6.47 -8.89
CA LEU A 28 1.59 -6.60 -7.79
C LEU A 28 1.70 -8.06 -7.30
N GLU A 29 0.58 -8.75 -7.10
CA GLU A 29 0.56 -10.16 -6.74
C GLU A 29 1.36 -10.99 -7.75
N LYS A 30 1.08 -10.83 -9.04
CA LYS A 30 1.77 -11.56 -10.12
C LYS A 30 3.28 -11.35 -10.08
N LEU A 31 3.74 -10.10 -9.94
CA LEU A 31 5.16 -9.77 -9.96
C LEU A 31 5.87 -10.20 -8.67
N LEU A 32 5.27 -9.97 -7.52
CA LEU A 32 5.85 -10.34 -6.22
C LEU A 32 5.87 -11.86 -6.02
N SER A 33 4.93 -12.60 -6.62
CA SER A 33 4.87 -14.06 -6.52
C SER A 33 6.07 -14.78 -7.16
N ALA A 34 6.85 -14.07 -7.98
CA ALA A 34 8.14 -14.58 -8.48
C ALA A 34 9.19 -14.72 -7.34
N TYR A 35 9.01 -14.00 -6.23
CA TYR A 35 9.99 -13.90 -5.15
C TYR A 35 9.46 -14.37 -3.79
N PHE A 36 8.15 -14.23 -3.54
CA PHE A 36 7.53 -14.50 -2.25
C PHE A 36 6.24 -15.33 -2.40
N ASP A 37 5.79 -15.92 -1.30
CA ASP A 37 4.45 -16.50 -1.20
C ASP A 37 3.46 -15.37 -0.88
N ILE A 38 2.62 -15.01 -1.84
CA ILE A 38 1.66 -13.92 -1.74
C ILE A 38 0.24 -14.49 -1.61
N GLU A 39 -0.51 -14.01 -0.63
CA GLU A 39 -1.94 -14.24 -0.51
C GLU A 39 -2.70 -12.93 -0.71
N ILE A 40 -3.46 -12.83 -1.80
CA ILE A 40 -4.27 -11.66 -2.09
C ILE A 40 -5.63 -11.75 -1.40
N LEU A 41 -6.03 -10.69 -0.71
CA LEU A 41 -7.27 -10.59 0.05
C LEU A 41 -8.03 -9.31 -0.30
N ASP A 42 -9.32 -9.45 -0.52
CA ASP A 42 -10.25 -8.32 -0.68
C ASP A 42 -10.64 -7.79 0.71
N MET A 43 -10.39 -6.51 0.97
CA MET A 43 -10.68 -5.87 2.26
C MET A 43 -12.14 -6.03 2.69
N TYR A 44 -13.07 -6.10 1.75
CA TYR A 44 -14.48 -6.35 2.02
C TYR A 44 -14.73 -7.64 2.83
N LYS A 45 -13.86 -8.64 2.67
CA LYS A 45 -13.97 -9.95 3.33
C LYS A 45 -13.04 -10.13 4.53
N VAL A 46 -12.10 -9.21 4.73
CA VAL A 46 -11.09 -9.29 5.78
C VAL A 46 -11.70 -9.03 7.16
N LYS A 47 -11.26 -9.82 8.14
CA LYS A 47 -11.59 -9.67 9.55
C LYS A 47 -10.34 -9.26 10.34
N ILE A 48 -10.53 -8.70 11.53
CA ILE A 48 -9.42 -8.27 12.37
C ILE A 48 -8.47 -9.43 12.70
N GLU A 49 -8.99 -10.64 12.90
CA GLU A 49 -8.21 -11.84 13.20
C GLU A 49 -7.29 -12.27 12.05
N ASP A 50 -7.61 -11.86 10.82
CA ASP A 50 -6.74 -12.17 9.67
C ASP A 50 -5.39 -11.48 9.80
N PHE A 51 -5.31 -10.32 10.45
CA PHE A 51 -4.05 -9.64 10.70
C PHE A 51 -3.11 -10.38 11.66
N ASP A 52 -3.63 -11.27 12.49
CA ASP A 52 -2.81 -12.10 13.37
C ASP A 52 -2.10 -13.25 12.63
N ARG A 53 -2.59 -13.59 11.45
CA ARG A 53 -2.05 -14.70 10.63
C ARG A 53 -0.76 -14.34 9.89
N TYR A 54 -0.45 -13.06 9.75
CA TYR A 54 0.67 -12.58 8.94
C TYR A 54 1.56 -11.62 9.72
N SER A 55 2.84 -11.59 9.32
CA SER A 55 3.82 -10.60 9.80
C SER A 55 4.20 -9.60 8.69
N TYR A 56 3.84 -9.88 7.45
CA TYR A 56 4.21 -9.11 6.27
C TYR A 56 2.97 -8.75 5.45
N PHE A 57 2.86 -7.48 5.10
CA PHE A 57 1.68 -6.95 4.41
C PHE A 57 2.05 -6.01 3.26
N VAL A 58 1.24 -6.07 2.21
CA VAL A 58 1.10 -5.00 1.21
C VAL A 58 -0.35 -4.56 1.25
N LEU A 59 -0.59 -3.30 1.58
CA LEU A 59 -1.94 -2.73 1.68
C LEU A 59 -2.20 -1.77 0.53
N GLY A 60 -3.38 -1.82 -0.05
CA GLY A 60 -3.75 -0.99 -1.18
C GLY A 60 -5.13 -0.38 -1.08
N LEU A 61 -5.24 0.90 -1.44
CA LEU A 61 -6.49 1.64 -1.42
C LEU A 61 -6.46 2.86 -2.36
N SER A 62 -7.66 3.33 -2.71
CA SER A 62 -7.84 4.66 -3.31
C SER A 62 -8.20 5.70 -2.23
N THR A 63 -7.90 6.95 -2.52
CA THR A 63 -8.37 8.11 -1.76
C THR A 63 -9.52 8.76 -2.51
N TRP A 64 -10.63 9.03 -1.82
CA TRP A 64 -11.82 9.63 -2.38
C TRP A 64 -12.10 11.02 -1.80
N TYR A 65 -12.77 11.86 -2.57
CA TYR A 65 -13.22 13.20 -2.14
C TYR A 65 -12.15 13.99 -1.37
N ASP A 66 -12.48 14.50 -0.21
CA ASP A 66 -11.63 15.35 0.63
C ASP A 66 -10.65 14.52 1.51
N GLY A 67 -9.99 13.51 0.90
CA GLY A 67 -9.02 12.66 1.59
C GLY A 67 -9.64 11.49 2.35
N GLU A 68 -10.81 11.01 1.89
CA GLU A 68 -11.50 9.88 2.51
C GLU A 68 -10.92 8.55 2.06
N LEU A 69 -10.88 7.60 3.01
CA LEU A 69 -10.52 6.21 2.71
C LEU A 69 -11.55 5.56 1.78
N GLN A 70 -11.07 4.68 0.89
CA GLN A 70 -11.94 3.78 0.14
C GLN A 70 -12.93 3.07 1.09
N ASN A 71 -14.15 2.82 0.64
CA ASN A 71 -15.29 2.41 1.48
C ASN A 71 -15.03 1.23 2.42
N ASP A 72 -14.38 0.17 1.94
CA ASP A 72 -14.12 -1.02 2.76
C ASP A 72 -13.09 -0.73 3.86
N TRP A 73 -12.06 0.06 3.54
CA TRP A 73 -11.09 0.55 4.50
C TRP A 73 -11.71 1.51 5.50
N TYR A 74 -12.58 2.39 5.04
CA TYR A 74 -13.32 3.30 5.92
C TYR A 74 -14.15 2.53 6.95
N SER A 75 -14.91 1.54 6.49
CA SER A 75 -15.74 0.70 7.36
C SER A 75 -14.94 -0.14 8.35
N PHE A 76 -13.72 -0.52 7.99
CA PHE A 76 -12.83 -1.33 8.83
C PHE A 76 -11.92 -0.49 9.74
N PHE A 77 -11.81 0.80 9.51
CA PHE A 77 -10.73 1.62 10.09
C PHE A 77 -10.72 1.64 11.62
N ASP A 78 -11.87 1.64 12.29
CA ASP A 78 -11.93 1.56 13.75
C ASP A 78 -11.27 0.27 14.26
N GLN A 79 -11.55 -0.86 13.62
CA GLN A 79 -10.91 -2.14 13.92
C GLN A 79 -9.42 -2.11 13.57
N PHE A 80 -9.03 -1.48 12.45
CA PHE A 80 -7.64 -1.31 12.05
C PHE A 80 -6.82 -0.58 13.13
N CYS A 81 -7.42 0.41 13.79
CA CYS A 81 -6.79 1.15 14.89
C CYS A 81 -6.54 0.28 16.15
N GLU A 82 -7.24 -0.84 16.29
CA GLU A 82 -7.08 -1.77 17.43
C GLU A 82 -5.97 -2.82 17.18
N ILE A 83 -5.47 -2.95 15.95
CA ILE A 83 -4.45 -3.94 15.61
C ILE A 83 -3.10 -3.57 16.25
N ASN A 84 -2.48 -4.54 16.91
CA ASN A 84 -1.09 -4.44 17.32
C ASN A 84 -0.17 -4.83 16.17
N PHE A 85 0.53 -3.83 15.61
CA PHE A 85 1.46 -4.04 14.50
C PHE A 85 2.91 -4.32 14.94
N THR A 86 3.16 -4.51 16.23
CA THR A 86 4.50 -4.86 16.73
C THR A 86 5.05 -6.09 16.00
N ASN A 87 6.29 -6.02 15.52
CA ASN A 87 6.94 -7.06 14.71
C ASN A 87 6.28 -7.35 13.36
N LYS A 88 5.43 -6.46 12.88
CA LYS A 88 4.85 -6.54 11.54
C LYS A 88 5.48 -5.51 10.61
N VAL A 89 5.65 -5.88 9.33
CA VAL A 89 6.26 -5.04 8.29
C VAL A 89 5.25 -4.82 7.18
N ILE A 90 5.02 -3.57 6.85
CA ILE A 90 3.94 -3.14 5.97
C ILE A 90 4.45 -2.24 4.87
N ALA A 91 4.12 -2.57 3.61
CA ALA A 91 4.23 -1.68 2.46
C ALA A 91 2.81 -1.22 2.05
N ILE A 92 2.68 -0.01 1.56
CA ILE A 92 1.37 0.54 1.19
C ILE A 92 1.45 1.15 -0.21
N PHE A 93 0.44 0.92 -1.03
CA PHE A 93 0.24 1.65 -2.29
C PHE A 93 -1.13 2.32 -2.30
N GLY A 94 -1.22 3.43 -2.97
CA GLY A 94 -2.47 4.17 -3.06
C GLY A 94 -2.68 4.81 -4.41
N LEU A 95 -3.96 4.94 -4.79
CA LEU A 95 -4.40 5.65 -5.98
C LEU A 95 -4.97 7.00 -5.58
N GLY A 96 -4.69 8.01 -6.38
CA GLY A 96 -5.21 9.36 -6.22
C GLY A 96 -5.17 10.13 -7.52
N ASP A 97 -5.75 11.32 -7.49
CA ASP A 97 -5.80 12.27 -8.60
C ASP A 97 -5.09 13.57 -8.16
N GLN A 98 -3.86 13.75 -8.62
CA GLN A 98 -3.01 14.87 -8.20
C GLN A 98 -3.50 16.24 -8.68
N TYR A 99 -4.34 16.29 -9.71
CA TYR A 99 -4.91 17.54 -10.22
C TYR A 99 -6.32 17.79 -9.73
N GLY A 100 -7.19 16.78 -9.79
CA GLY A 100 -8.58 16.92 -9.36
C GLY A 100 -8.75 17.03 -7.85
N TYR A 101 -7.86 16.40 -7.09
CA TYR A 101 -7.85 16.39 -5.61
C TYR A 101 -6.45 16.68 -5.06
N SER A 102 -5.85 17.77 -5.52
CA SER A 102 -4.45 18.13 -5.25
C SER A 102 -4.11 18.36 -3.77
N GLU A 103 -5.08 18.73 -2.96
CA GLU A 103 -4.91 18.95 -1.50
C GLU A 103 -5.02 17.64 -0.68
N TYR A 104 -5.41 16.53 -1.33
CA TYR A 104 -5.68 15.25 -0.69
C TYR A 104 -4.99 14.08 -1.38
N PHE A 105 -3.96 14.37 -2.17
CA PHE A 105 -3.32 13.36 -3.02
C PHE A 105 -2.79 12.18 -2.20
N VAL A 106 -3.33 11.00 -2.48
CA VAL A 106 -3.04 9.72 -1.81
C VAL A 106 -3.07 9.76 -0.27
N ASP A 107 -3.92 10.59 0.29
CA ASP A 107 -4.06 10.75 1.75
C ASP A 107 -4.30 9.42 2.47
N GLY A 108 -5.03 8.49 1.84
CA GLY A 108 -5.27 7.16 2.41
C GLY A 108 -4.01 6.39 2.75
N VAL A 109 -2.95 6.54 1.95
CA VAL A 109 -1.63 5.95 2.25
C VAL A 109 -1.08 6.50 3.58
N GLY A 110 -1.13 7.81 3.77
CA GLY A 110 -0.67 8.45 4.99
C GLY A 110 -1.50 8.09 6.22
N ILE A 111 -2.82 8.01 6.07
CA ILE A 111 -3.72 7.62 7.15
C ILE A 111 -3.41 6.21 7.64
N LEU A 112 -3.25 5.24 6.74
CA LEU A 112 -2.89 3.87 7.12
C LEU A 112 -1.47 3.81 7.70
N ALA A 113 -0.49 4.44 7.05
CA ALA A 113 0.92 4.38 7.46
C ALA A 113 1.14 4.96 8.86
N THR A 114 0.58 6.12 9.15
CA THR A 114 0.71 6.75 10.48
C THR A 114 0.04 5.94 11.57
N GLN A 115 -1.09 5.30 11.27
CA GLN A 115 -1.73 4.39 12.22
C GLN A 115 -0.91 3.12 12.48
N VAL A 116 -0.32 2.53 11.43
CA VAL A 116 0.59 1.39 11.56
C VAL A 116 1.78 1.72 12.45
N GLU A 117 2.45 2.85 12.22
CA GLU A 117 3.59 3.29 13.05
C GLU A 117 3.17 3.56 14.49
N LYS A 118 2.02 4.22 14.70
CA LYS A 118 1.45 4.46 16.04
C LYS A 118 1.19 3.15 16.80
N SER A 119 0.86 2.09 16.09
CA SER A 119 0.58 0.76 16.65
C SER A 119 1.79 -0.18 16.64
N GLY A 120 3.00 0.34 16.44
CA GLY A 120 4.28 -0.36 16.56
C GLY A 120 4.78 -1.08 15.31
N GLY A 121 4.12 -0.90 14.17
CA GLY A 121 4.54 -1.50 12.90
C GLY A 121 5.68 -0.76 12.21
N LYS A 122 6.33 -1.45 11.28
CA LYS A 122 7.40 -0.90 10.44
C LYS A 122 6.89 -0.70 9.02
N ILE A 123 7.02 0.52 8.51
CA ILE A 123 6.71 0.85 7.11
C ILE A 123 7.96 0.68 6.23
N ILE A 124 7.79 -0.04 5.12
CA ILE A 124 8.76 -0.16 4.02
C ILE A 124 8.10 0.28 2.70
N GLY A 125 8.84 0.29 1.62
CA GLY A 125 8.31 0.65 0.31
C GLY A 125 8.08 2.16 0.13
N LYS A 126 8.82 2.99 0.83
CA LYS A 126 8.74 4.45 0.71
C LYS A 126 9.07 4.87 -0.72
N TRP A 127 8.37 5.89 -1.22
CA TRP A 127 8.39 6.26 -2.63
C TRP A 127 8.71 7.74 -2.83
N PRO A 128 9.55 8.12 -3.82
CA PRO A 128 9.91 9.53 -4.04
C PRO A 128 8.72 10.35 -4.56
N THR A 129 8.69 11.63 -4.22
CA THR A 129 7.70 12.59 -4.70
C THR A 129 8.00 13.15 -6.09
N ASP A 130 9.17 12.84 -6.65
CA ASP A 130 9.56 13.30 -7.99
C ASP A 130 8.58 12.83 -9.06
N GLY A 131 8.19 13.75 -9.94
CA GLY A 131 7.27 13.47 -11.05
C GLY A 131 5.79 13.64 -10.71
N TYR A 132 5.46 14.10 -9.51
CA TYR A 132 4.08 14.43 -9.11
C TYR A 132 3.92 15.93 -8.87
N GLU A 133 2.74 16.43 -9.21
CA GLU A 133 2.32 17.82 -8.97
C GLU A 133 1.03 17.81 -8.13
N PHE A 134 1.14 18.11 -6.86
CA PHE A 134 0.03 18.19 -5.91
C PHE A 134 0.28 19.31 -4.91
N ASP A 135 -0.75 19.77 -4.23
CA ASP A 135 -0.63 20.84 -3.24
C ASP A 135 -0.30 20.30 -1.84
N GLU A 136 -1.06 19.29 -1.38
CA GLU A 136 -0.89 18.69 -0.06
C GLU A 136 -1.10 17.16 -0.11
N SER A 137 -0.47 16.45 0.81
CA SER A 137 -0.68 15.01 0.99
C SER A 137 -0.34 14.57 2.43
N LYS A 138 -1.24 13.82 3.05
CA LYS A 138 -0.97 13.13 4.33
C LYS A 138 0.02 11.97 4.17
N ALA A 139 0.27 11.53 2.94
CA ALA A 139 1.22 10.46 2.66
C ALA A 139 2.69 10.90 2.74
N LEU A 140 2.98 12.19 2.89
CA LEU A 140 4.33 12.70 2.98
C LEU A 140 4.98 12.37 4.33
N ILE A 141 6.18 11.78 4.26
CA ILE A 141 7.12 11.71 5.40
C ILE A 141 7.88 13.03 5.49
N ASN A 142 8.28 13.55 4.33
CA ASN A 142 8.93 14.84 4.13
C ASN A 142 8.65 15.31 2.69
N GLU A 143 9.18 16.43 2.27
CA GLU A 143 8.94 17.01 0.95
C GLU A 143 9.35 16.10 -0.23
N LYS A 144 10.23 15.13 0.00
CA LYS A 144 10.81 14.26 -1.06
C LYS A 144 10.32 12.83 -1.03
N LEU A 145 9.54 12.43 -0.02
CA LEU A 145 9.26 11.02 0.23
C LEU A 145 7.84 10.77 0.72
N PHE A 146 7.12 9.90 0.01
CA PHE A 146 5.85 9.31 0.46
C PHE A 146 6.08 8.06 1.33
N TYR A 147 5.13 7.77 2.19
CA TYR A 147 5.06 6.51 2.96
C TYR A 147 4.92 5.26 2.08
N GLY A 148 4.44 5.38 0.86
CA GLY A 148 4.22 4.26 -0.05
C GLY A 148 4.09 4.69 -1.50
N LEU A 149 3.85 3.72 -2.39
CA LEU A 149 3.72 3.96 -3.82
C LEU A 149 2.46 4.78 -4.13
N ALA A 150 2.64 5.93 -4.78
CA ALA A 150 1.56 6.75 -5.29
C ALA A 150 1.30 6.47 -6.77
N ILE A 151 0.06 6.16 -7.12
CA ILE A 151 -0.39 5.88 -8.49
C ILE A 151 -1.48 6.86 -8.88
N ASP A 152 -1.36 7.47 -10.03
CA ASP A 152 -2.35 8.39 -10.60
C ASP A 152 -2.75 7.91 -12.01
N GLU A 153 -3.79 7.08 -12.05
CA GLU A 153 -4.34 6.55 -13.29
C GLU A 153 -5.07 7.61 -14.12
N ASP A 154 -5.61 8.64 -13.46
CA ASP A 154 -6.37 9.69 -14.15
C ASP A 154 -5.47 10.61 -14.97
N ASN A 155 -4.28 10.91 -14.49
CA ASN A 155 -3.39 11.89 -15.12
C ASN A 155 -2.07 11.31 -15.64
N GLN A 156 -1.61 10.19 -15.09
CA GLN A 156 -0.31 9.58 -15.40
C GLN A 156 -0.39 8.05 -15.55
N GLY A 157 -1.48 7.55 -16.11
CA GLY A 157 -1.71 6.12 -16.32
C GLY A 157 -0.61 5.43 -17.14
N GLU A 158 0.04 6.16 -18.05
CA GLU A 158 1.18 5.67 -18.84
C GLU A 158 2.42 5.33 -17.99
N LEU A 159 2.54 5.89 -16.78
CA LEU A 159 3.66 5.66 -15.86
C LEU A 159 3.40 4.53 -14.85
N THR A 160 2.17 4.03 -14.78
CA THR A 160 1.76 3.07 -13.74
C THR A 160 2.57 1.78 -13.79
N THR A 161 2.73 1.18 -14.96
CA THR A 161 3.49 -0.08 -15.12
C THR A 161 4.93 0.07 -14.67
N GLU A 162 5.63 1.12 -15.12
CA GLU A 162 7.01 1.39 -14.73
C GLU A 162 7.14 1.62 -13.21
N ARG A 163 6.21 2.36 -12.63
CA ARG A 163 6.18 2.62 -11.18
C ARG A 163 5.97 1.33 -10.37
N ILE A 164 5.07 0.47 -10.82
CA ILE A 164 4.81 -0.83 -10.17
C ILE A 164 6.07 -1.72 -10.26
N GLU A 165 6.68 -1.85 -11.44
CA GLU A 165 7.87 -2.68 -11.63
C GLU A 165 9.04 -2.18 -10.77
N THR A 166 9.29 -0.88 -10.74
CA THR A 166 10.33 -0.25 -9.91
C THR A 166 10.07 -0.50 -8.42
N TRP A 167 8.83 -0.36 -8.00
CA TRP A 167 8.47 -0.59 -6.59
C TRP A 167 8.57 -2.06 -6.19
N VAL A 168 8.22 -2.98 -7.08
CA VAL A 168 8.41 -4.42 -6.86
C VAL A 168 9.89 -4.78 -6.67
N ASP A 169 10.78 -4.21 -7.47
CA ASP A 169 12.23 -4.41 -7.30
C ASP A 169 12.70 -3.88 -5.94
N GLN A 170 12.22 -2.72 -5.53
CA GLN A 170 12.50 -2.15 -4.21
C GLN A 170 11.97 -3.07 -3.09
N LEU A 171 10.71 -3.49 -3.15
CA LEU A 171 10.11 -4.36 -2.15
C LEU A 171 10.80 -5.73 -2.06
N LYS A 172 11.22 -6.28 -3.20
CA LYS A 172 12.01 -7.51 -3.23
C LYS A 172 13.25 -7.39 -2.35
N ASP A 173 14.01 -6.31 -2.50
CA ASP A 173 15.23 -6.09 -1.73
C ASP A 173 14.91 -5.80 -0.24
N GLU A 174 13.92 -4.96 0.03
CA GLU A 174 13.54 -4.60 1.39
C GLU A 174 12.96 -5.79 2.18
N PHE A 175 12.03 -6.56 1.61
CA PHE A 175 11.51 -7.76 2.25
C PHE A 175 12.59 -8.84 2.43
N SER A 176 13.44 -9.06 1.42
CA SER A 176 14.52 -10.06 1.50
C SER A 176 15.53 -9.76 2.58
N SER A 177 15.72 -8.51 2.96
CA SER A 177 16.61 -8.11 4.07
C SER A 177 16.03 -8.40 5.45
N ILE A 178 14.71 -8.66 5.54
CA ILE A 178 13.97 -8.81 6.79
C ILE A 178 13.49 -10.25 7.00
N ILE A 179 13.08 -10.91 5.90
CA ILE A 179 12.52 -12.28 5.89
C ILE A 179 13.58 -13.34 6.11
#